data_1e583db79d4d6135ebc9f8478a1bf2ff
#
_entry.id   1e583db79d4d6135ebc9f8478a1bf2ff
#
_cell.length_a   1.000
_cell.length_b   1.000
_cell.length_c   1.000
_cell.angle_alpha   90.00
_cell.angle_beta   90.00
_cell.angle_gamma   90.00
#
_symmetry.space_group_name_H-M   'P 1'
#
loop_
_entity.id
_entity.type
_entity.pdbx_description
1 polymer ?
#
loop_
_entity_poly.entity_id
_entity_poly.type
_entity_poly.pdbx_seq_one_letter_code
_entity_poly.pdbx_strand_id
1 'polypeptide(L)'
;MVGSSPAPVWPVVLLGILFFGSQLYLDKFSGGFRSDVFAETLKAPPQLSELPPEEKLYLRGQLVYANCAACHQPSGSGTPGQFPPLTGSEWVLAPKPDRIMRIVLDGLGGPVKVKDQDWNNQMVPWRDVLSDADIAAVITFIRRNKEWGHSASAVTEAEVKAARNDTSSHAGTPWNAEDLLKVPVDK
;
A
#
# COMPACT_ATOMS: atom_id res chain seq x y z
N MET A 1 44.43 41.07 36.02
CA MET A 1 45.04 39.85 35.46
C MET A 1 44.23 38.68 35.99
N VAL A 2 43.41 38.03 35.14
CA VAL A 2 42.65 36.86 35.55
C VAL A 2 43.58 35.68 35.37
N GLY A 3 44.03 35.06 36.47
CA GLY A 3 44.88 33.88 36.44
C GLY A 3 44.08 32.69 35.89
N SER A 4 44.44 32.20 34.72
CA SER A 4 43.90 30.95 34.18
C SER A 4 44.49 29.75 34.96
N SER A 5 43.68 29.19 35.85
CA SER A 5 44.04 27.88 36.42
C SER A 5 44.01 26.83 35.32
N PRO A 6 45.04 25.94 35.20
CA PRO A 6 45.05 24.91 34.18
C PRO A 6 43.82 24.01 34.36
N ALA A 7 43.13 23.74 33.27
CA ALA A 7 41.99 22.82 33.28
C ALA A 7 42.44 21.42 33.79
N PRO A 8 41.67 20.74 34.65
CA PRO A 8 42.04 19.43 35.18
C PRO A 8 42.12 18.39 34.03
N VAL A 9 43.21 17.66 33.99
CA VAL A 9 43.50 16.69 32.92
C VAL A 9 42.72 15.37 33.09
N TRP A 10 42.25 15.09 34.30
CA TRP A 10 41.55 13.83 34.60
C TRP A 10 40.27 13.56 33.79
N PRO A 11 39.42 14.58 33.40
CA PRO A 11 38.25 14.33 32.56
C PRO A 11 38.64 13.83 31.14
N VAL A 12 39.74 14.35 30.60
CA VAL A 12 40.25 13.93 29.27
C VAL A 12 40.74 12.49 29.34
N VAL A 13 41.44 12.12 30.40
CA VAL A 13 41.90 10.72 30.63
C VAL A 13 40.70 9.79 30.80
N LEU A 14 39.68 10.17 31.56
CA LEU A 14 38.47 9.40 31.78
C LEU A 14 37.70 9.19 30.46
N LEU A 15 37.52 10.23 29.65
CA LEU A 15 36.90 10.14 28.35
C LEU A 15 37.66 9.24 27.39
N GLY A 16 39.00 9.28 27.42
CA GLY A 16 39.85 8.37 26.64
C GLY A 16 39.65 6.92 27.03
N ILE A 17 39.57 6.61 28.32
CA ILE A 17 39.33 5.25 28.83
C ILE A 17 37.93 4.78 28.44
N LEU A 18 36.91 5.62 28.57
CA LEU A 18 35.55 5.27 28.18
C LEU A 18 35.41 5.04 26.66
N PHE A 19 36.05 5.88 25.86
CA PHE A 19 36.09 5.71 24.41
C PHE A 19 36.78 4.42 24.00
N PHE A 20 37.96 4.14 24.57
CA PHE A 20 38.69 2.91 24.30
C PHE A 20 37.94 1.66 24.78
N GLY A 21 37.33 1.73 25.96
CA GLY A 21 36.50 0.64 26.49
C GLY A 21 35.25 0.39 25.63
N SER A 22 34.61 1.43 25.11
CA SER A 22 33.48 1.29 24.20
C SER A 22 33.89 0.66 22.86
N GLN A 23 35.05 1.01 22.33
CA GLN A 23 35.62 0.40 21.12
C GLN A 23 35.86 -1.11 21.31
N LEU A 24 36.50 -1.49 22.42
CA LEU A 24 36.73 -2.91 22.74
C LEU A 24 35.41 -3.67 22.95
N TYR A 25 34.42 -3.03 23.55
CA TYR A 25 33.11 -3.63 23.74
C TYR A 25 32.39 -3.85 22.39
N LEU A 26 32.39 -2.83 21.51
CA LEU A 26 31.82 -2.93 20.18
C LEU A 26 32.53 -4.00 19.34
N ASP A 27 33.88 -4.01 19.35
CA ASP A 27 34.64 -5.01 18.59
C ASP A 27 34.32 -6.44 19.05
N LYS A 28 34.18 -6.63 20.36
CA LYS A 28 33.89 -7.95 20.95
C LYS A 28 32.44 -8.41 20.74
N PHE A 29 31.47 -7.50 20.76
CA PHE A 29 30.05 -7.86 20.81
C PHE A 29 29.25 -7.47 19.56
N SER A 30 29.78 -6.64 18.66
CA SER A 30 29.12 -6.27 17.39
C SER A 30 29.30 -7.30 16.27
N GLY A 31 30.01 -8.41 16.53
CA GLY A 31 30.29 -9.38 15.47
C GLY A 31 31.20 -8.85 14.36
N GLY A 32 31.96 -7.76 14.60
CA GLY A 32 32.85 -7.12 13.65
C GLY A 32 32.15 -6.49 12.46
N PHE A 33 30.86 -6.21 12.57
CA PHE A 33 29.99 -5.74 11.48
C PHE A 33 30.01 -6.66 10.24
N ARG A 34 30.31 -7.93 10.43
CA ARG A 34 30.34 -8.91 9.34
C ARG A 34 28.92 -9.26 8.93
N SER A 35 28.66 -9.19 7.62
CA SER A 35 27.34 -9.50 7.06
C SER A 35 26.87 -10.94 7.32
N ASP A 36 27.82 -11.87 7.49
CA ASP A 36 27.55 -13.28 7.77
C ASP A 36 27.06 -13.54 9.21
N VAL A 37 27.39 -12.69 10.18
CA VAL A 37 26.91 -12.83 11.57
C VAL A 37 25.40 -12.53 11.67
N PHE A 38 24.89 -11.70 10.77
CA PHE A 38 23.47 -11.34 10.68
C PHE A 38 22.71 -12.13 9.62
N ALA A 39 23.42 -12.90 8.77
CA ALA A 39 22.81 -13.63 7.66
C ALA A 39 21.89 -14.78 8.13
N GLU A 40 22.15 -15.38 9.29
CA GLU A 40 21.32 -16.46 9.83
C GLU A 40 20.00 -16.00 10.42
N THR A 41 19.90 -14.75 10.86
CA THR A 41 18.66 -14.17 11.40
C THR A 41 17.86 -13.41 10.35
N LEU A 42 18.54 -12.99 9.29
CA LEU A 42 17.90 -12.46 8.11
C LEU A 42 17.78 -13.60 7.07
N LYS A 43 16.79 -14.48 7.22
CA LYS A 43 16.28 -15.16 6.02
C LYS A 43 16.03 -14.06 5.03
N ALA A 44 16.84 -13.98 3.97
CA ALA A 44 16.58 -13.07 2.88
C ALA A 44 15.08 -13.22 2.53
N PRO A 45 14.32 -12.14 2.48
CA PRO A 45 12.93 -12.26 2.08
C PRO A 45 12.92 -13.08 0.78
N PRO A 46 12.01 -14.03 0.64
CA PRO A 46 11.97 -14.89 -0.54
C PRO A 46 12.09 -13.98 -1.77
N GLN A 47 13.04 -14.31 -2.66
CA GLN A 47 13.24 -13.47 -3.85
C GLN A 47 11.89 -13.42 -4.57
N LEU A 48 11.47 -12.24 -4.99
CA LEU A 48 10.17 -12.04 -5.65
C LEU A 48 9.96 -13.04 -6.81
N SER A 49 11.06 -13.51 -7.43
CA SER A 49 11.07 -14.55 -8.46
C SER A 49 10.56 -15.92 -8.00
N GLU A 50 10.72 -16.25 -6.71
CA GLU A 50 10.39 -17.58 -6.16
C GLU A 50 8.96 -17.68 -5.61
N LEU A 51 8.26 -16.54 -5.48
CA LEU A 51 6.90 -16.52 -4.96
C LEU A 51 5.89 -17.06 -5.98
N PRO A 52 4.80 -17.69 -5.53
CA PRO A 52 3.67 -18.04 -6.38
C PRO A 52 3.12 -16.80 -7.12
N PRO A 53 2.59 -16.98 -8.35
CA PRO A 53 2.05 -15.85 -9.13
C PRO A 53 1.01 -15.01 -8.39
N GLU A 54 0.14 -15.65 -7.60
CA GLU A 54 -0.87 -14.94 -6.78
C GLU A 54 -0.25 -14.06 -5.71
N GLU A 55 0.81 -14.52 -5.07
CA GLU A 55 1.50 -13.78 -4.02
C GLU A 55 2.27 -12.60 -4.61
N LYS A 56 2.90 -12.79 -5.77
CA LYS A 56 3.51 -11.69 -6.54
C LYS A 56 2.49 -10.61 -6.88
N LEU A 57 1.32 -11.02 -7.36
CA LEU A 57 0.23 -10.12 -7.71
C LEU A 57 -0.25 -9.34 -6.47
N TYR A 58 -0.42 -10.04 -5.34
CA TYR A 58 -0.83 -9.41 -4.08
C TYR A 58 0.19 -8.40 -3.58
N LEU A 59 1.48 -8.75 -3.55
CA LEU A 59 2.55 -7.85 -3.11
C LEU A 59 2.70 -6.64 -4.04
N ARG A 60 2.60 -6.84 -5.35
CA ARG A 60 2.55 -5.72 -6.31
C ARG A 60 1.37 -4.81 -6.00
N GLY A 61 0.19 -5.38 -5.75
CA GLY A 61 -1.01 -4.63 -5.39
C GLY A 61 -0.84 -3.82 -4.10
N GLN A 62 -0.16 -4.37 -3.11
CA GLN A 62 0.18 -3.67 -1.88
C GLN A 62 1.07 -2.44 -2.13
N LEU A 63 2.06 -2.56 -3.01
CA LEU A 63 2.91 -1.43 -3.39
C LEU A 63 2.12 -0.35 -4.13
N VAL A 64 1.27 -0.75 -5.10
CA VAL A 64 0.42 0.19 -5.86
C VAL A 64 -0.59 0.88 -4.94
N TYR A 65 -1.08 0.19 -3.90
CA TYR A 65 -2.05 0.72 -2.94
C TYR A 65 -1.56 1.97 -2.20
N ALA A 66 -0.27 2.23 -2.15
CA ALA A 66 0.28 3.46 -1.59
C ALA A 66 -0.35 4.72 -2.22
N ASN A 67 -0.73 4.67 -3.50
CA ASN A 67 -1.41 5.76 -4.19
C ASN A 67 -2.87 5.95 -3.72
N CYS A 68 -3.51 4.91 -3.22
CA CYS A 68 -4.90 4.91 -2.76
C CYS A 68 -4.99 5.28 -1.28
N ALA A 69 -3.95 4.96 -0.51
CA ALA A 69 -3.90 5.10 0.94
C ALA A 69 -4.03 6.56 1.42
N ALA A 70 -3.67 7.53 0.57
CA ALA A 70 -3.82 8.96 0.89
C ALA A 70 -5.28 9.34 1.19
N CYS A 71 -6.25 8.74 0.48
CA CYS A 71 -7.68 8.96 0.67
C CYS A 71 -8.33 7.84 1.49
N HIS A 72 -8.05 6.59 1.12
CA HIS A 72 -8.70 5.42 1.71
C HIS A 72 -8.02 4.88 2.97
N GLN A 73 -6.94 5.48 3.42
CA GLN A 73 -6.08 5.11 4.54
C GLN A 73 -5.38 3.74 4.36
N PRO A 74 -4.25 3.47 5.02
CA PRO A 74 -3.57 2.17 4.96
C PRO A 74 -4.44 1.01 5.43
N SER A 75 -5.37 1.26 6.35
CA SER A 75 -6.35 0.29 6.87
C SER A 75 -7.55 0.06 5.95
N GLY A 76 -7.69 0.82 4.86
CA GLY A 76 -8.87 0.79 4.00
C GLY A 76 -10.14 1.35 4.66
N SER A 77 -10.04 2.00 5.81
CA SER A 77 -11.20 2.55 6.55
C SER A 77 -11.77 3.83 5.95
N GLY A 78 -11.06 4.43 5.01
CA GLY A 78 -11.42 5.74 4.47
C GLY A 78 -11.24 6.88 5.47
N THR A 79 -11.76 8.04 5.15
CA THR A 79 -11.77 9.23 6.01
C THR A 79 -13.20 9.65 6.26
N PRO A 80 -13.70 9.60 7.51
CA PRO A 80 -15.09 9.92 7.83
C PRO A 80 -15.54 11.25 7.22
N GLY A 81 -16.70 11.24 6.57
CA GLY A 81 -17.27 12.42 5.91
C GLY A 81 -16.57 12.88 4.62
N GLN A 82 -15.46 12.25 4.23
CA GLN A 82 -14.70 12.62 3.03
C GLN A 82 -14.57 11.46 2.05
N PHE A 83 -13.93 10.36 2.46
CA PHE A 83 -13.62 9.24 1.58
C PHE A 83 -14.19 7.93 2.13
N PRO A 84 -14.93 7.16 1.31
CA PRO A 84 -15.59 5.95 1.77
C PRO A 84 -14.59 4.86 2.16
N PRO A 85 -14.98 3.96 3.08
CA PRO A 85 -14.20 2.79 3.41
C PRO A 85 -14.17 1.81 2.23
N LEU A 86 -13.03 1.17 2.02
CA LEU A 86 -12.89 0.01 1.15
C LEU A 86 -13.15 -1.29 1.95
N THR A 87 -12.79 -1.26 3.23
CA THR A 87 -13.00 -2.38 4.15
C THR A 87 -14.48 -2.68 4.34
N GLY A 88 -14.88 -3.90 3.95
CA GLY A 88 -16.26 -4.38 4.01
C GLY A 88 -17.22 -3.68 3.05
N SER A 89 -16.72 -2.95 2.05
CA SER A 89 -17.55 -2.26 1.05
C SER A 89 -18.19 -3.26 0.08
N GLU A 90 -19.49 -3.15 -0.11
CA GLU A 90 -20.28 -3.92 -1.07
C GLU A 90 -19.84 -3.66 -2.53
N TRP A 91 -19.30 -2.47 -2.79
CA TRP A 91 -18.73 -2.13 -4.10
C TRP A 91 -17.44 -2.88 -4.39
N VAL A 92 -16.62 -3.10 -3.35
CA VAL A 92 -15.36 -3.82 -3.43
C VAL A 92 -15.60 -5.33 -3.48
N LEU A 93 -16.52 -5.83 -2.68
CA LEU A 93 -16.76 -7.26 -2.46
C LEU A 93 -17.83 -7.85 -3.35
N ALA A 94 -18.34 -7.09 -4.31
CA ALA A 94 -19.27 -7.59 -5.33
C ALA A 94 -18.70 -8.87 -5.98
N PRO A 95 -19.54 -9.86 -6.33
CA PRO A 95 -19.09 -11.13 -6.93
C PRO A 95 -18.17 -10.93 -8.13
N LYS A 96 -18.58 -10.07 -9.07
CA LYS A 96 -17.74 -9.65 -10.20
C LYS A 96 -17.08 -8.29 -9.93
N PRO A 97 -15.83 -8.09 -10.37
CA PRO A 97 -15.08 -6.86 -10.15
C PRO A 97 -15.41 -5.72 -11.14
N ASP A 98 -16.40 -5.88 -12.00
CA ASP A 98 -16.66 -4.97 -13.11
C ASP A 98 -16.88 -3.51 -12.68
N ARG A 99 -17.59 -3.28 -11.58
CA ARG A 99 -17.82 -1.94 -11.04
C ARG A 99 -16.54 -1.30 -10.51
N ILE A 100 -15.80 -2.03 -9.68
CA ILE A 100 -14.56 -1.48 -9.10
C ILE A 100 -13.49 -1.24 -10.17
N MET A 101 -13.42 -2.06 -11.23
CA MET A 101 -12.52 -1.82 -12.35
C MET A 101 -12.84 -0.48 -13.03
N ARG A 102 -14.12 -0.21 -13.30
CA ARG A 102 -14.57 1.06 -13.91
C ARG A 102 -14.29 2.26 -13.01
N ILE A 103 -14.52 2.12 -11.71
CA ILE A 103 -14.22 3.18 -10.73
C ILE A 103 -12.73 3.51 -10.72
N VAL A 104 -11.86 2.50 -10.71
CA VAL A 104 -10.41 2.74 -10.71
C VAL A 104 -9.95 3.31 -12.05
N LEU A 105 -10.49 2.83 -13.15
CA LEU A 105 -10.11 3.33 -14.48
C LEU A 105 -10.51 4.80 -14.66
N ASP A 106 -11.77 5.12 -14.45
CA ASP A 106 -12.33 6.40 -14.92
C ASP A 106 -12.76 7.34 -13.79
N GLY A 107 -12.60 6.90 -12.54
CA GLY A 107 -13.03 7.66 -11.38
C GLY A 107 -14.51 7.51 -11.06
N LEU A 108 -14.92 8.11 -9.95
CA LEU A 108 -16.30 8.14 -9.46
C LEU A 108 -16.63 9.54 -8.98
N GLY A 109 -17.74 10.10 -9.40
CA GLY A 109 -18.24 11.42 -8.99
C GLY A 109 -19.69 11.38 -8.53
N GLY A 110 -20.07 12.37 -7.75
CA GLY A 110 -21.42 12.49 -7.22
C GLY A 110 -21.72 11.58 -6.02
N PRO A 111 -22.96 11.55 -5.56
CA PRO A 111 -23.37 10.81 -4.39
C PRO A 111 -23.29 9.30 -4.63
N VAL A 112 -22.70 8.59 -3.67
CA VAL A 112 -22.64 7.12 -3.63
C VAL A 112 -22.92 6.64 -2.21
N LYS A 113 -23.68 5.55 -2.08
CA LYS A 113 -23.90 4.89 -0.79
C LYS A 113 -22.91 3.76 -0.62
N VAL A 114 -22.16 3.76 0.48
CA VAL A 114 -21.24 2.70 0.87
C VAL A 114 -21.48 2.37 2.33
N LYS A 115 -21.76 1.10 2.63
CA LYS A 115 -22.10 0.64 3.99
C LYS A 115 -23.19 1.46 4.66
N ASP A 116 -24.28 1.67 3.93
CA ASP A 116 -25.47 2.47 4.34
C ASP A 116 -25.18 3.95 4.66
N GLN A 117 -23.98 4.46 4.38
CA GLN A 117 -23.61 5.86 4.53
C GLN A 117 -23.52 6.54 3.15
N ASP A 118 -23.96 7.79 3.09
CA ASP A 118 -23.89 8.60 1.89
C ASP A 118 -22.55 9.35 1.81
N TRP A 119 -21.90 9.26 0.64
CA TRP A 119 -20.63 9.89 0.34
C TRP A 119 -20.80 10.73 -0.94
N ASN A 120 -20.20 11.91 -0.99
CA ASN A 120 -20.33 12.81 -2.12
C ASN A 120 -19.02 13.54 -2.42
N ASN A 121 -17.96 12.76 -2.65
CA ASN A 121 -16.67 13.29 -3.11
C ASN A 121 -16.27 12.61 -4.41
N GLN A 122 -15.28 13.19 -5.08
CA GLN A 122 -14.77 12.67 -6.34
C GLN A 122 -13.55 11.77 -6.12
N MET A 123 -13.58 10.57 -6.68
CA MET A 123 -12.42 9.73 -6.88
C MET A 123 -11.80 10.05 -8.24
N VAL A 124 -10.51 10.28 -8.27
CA VAL A 124 -9.76 10.57 -9.50
C VAL A 124 -9.57 9.32 -10.37
N PRO A 125 -9.50 9.45 -11.70
CA PRO A 125 -9.22 8.35 -12.60
C PRO A 125 -7.75 7.94 -12.55
N TRP A 126 -7.48 6.65 -12.74
CA TRP A 126 -6.13 6.08 -12.79
C TRP A 126 -5.78 5.48 -14.17
N ARG A 127 -6.68 5.63 -15.15
CA ARG A 127 -6.54 5.09 -16.50
C ARG A 127 -5.20 5.38 -17.14
N ASP A 128 -4.74 6.62 -17.07
CA ASP A 128 -3.55 7.10 -17.75
C ASP A 128 -2.28 7.02 -16.87
N VAL A 129 -2.45 6.65 -15.61
CA VAL A 129 -1.36 6.59 -14.61
C VAL A 129 -0.92 5.16 -14.34
N LEU A 130 -1.87 4.21 -14.25
CA LEU A 130 -1.60 2.82 -13.91
C LEU A 130 -1.77 1.89 -15.13
N SER A 131 -0.85 0.95 -15.27
CA SER A 131 -0.98 -0.14 -16.25
C SER A 131 -2.12 -1.09 -15.88
N ASP A 132 -2.60 -1.89 -16.85
CA ASP A 132 -3.62 -2.91 -16.59
C ASP A 132 -3.16 -3.90 -15.52
N ALA A 133 -1.88 -4.26 -15.54
CA ALA A 133 -1.28 -5.13 -14.52
C ALA A 133 -1.26 -4.48 -13.12
N ASP A 134 -1.03 -3.17 -13.01
CA ASP A 134 -1.06 -2.45 -11.72
C ASP A 134 -2.49 -2.33 -11.19
N ILE A 135 -3.45 -2.03 -12.05
CA ILE A 135 -4.86 -1.97 -11.69
C ILE A 135 -5.37 -3.34 -11.24
N ALA A 136 -5.03 -4.42 -11.98
CA ALA A 136 -5.37 -5.78 -11.59
C ALA A 136 -4.77 -6.14 -10.22
N ALA A 137 -3.51 -5.78 -10.00
CA ALA A 137 -2.80 -6.04 -8.76
C ALA A 137 -3.43 -5.30 -7.57
N VAL A 138 -3.68 -3.99 -7.70
CA VAL A 138 -4.24 -3.20 -6.59
C VAL A 138 -5.68 -3.61 -6.26
N ILE A 139 -6.50 -3.90 -7.26
CA ILE A 139 -7.87 -4.39 -7.02
C ILE A 139 -7.83 -5.78 -6.37
N THR A 140 -6.91 -6.67 -6.79
CA THR A 140 -6.71 -7.98 -6.14
C THR A 140 -6.28 -7.82 -4.69
N PHE A 141 -5.32 -6.94 -4.40
CA PHE A 141 -4.90 -6.62 -3.03
C PHE A 141 -6.10 -6.17 -2.18
N ILE A 142 -6.87 -5.20 -2.66
CA ILE A 142 -8.04 -4.67 -1.94
C ILE A 142 -9.09 -5.77 -1.71
N ARG A 143 -9.41 -6.58 -2.72
CA ARG A 143 -10.44 -7.61 -2.67
C ARG A 143 -10.06 -8.86 -1.87
N ARG A 144 -8.75 -9.10 -1.67
CA ARG A 144 -8.21 -10.29 -0.96
C ARG A 144 -7.44 -9.95 0.31
N ASN A 145 -7.52 -8.71 0.79
CA ASN A 145 -6.81 -8.29 1.99
C ASN A 145 -7.36 -9.00 3.24
N LYS A 146 -6.59 -9.95 3.74
CA LYS A 146 -6.98 -10.77 4.90
C LYS A 146 -7.09 -9.96 6.18
N GLU A 147 -6.27 -8.91 6.34
CA GLU A 147 -6.34 -8.01 7.49
C GLU A 147 -7.66 -7.24 7.53
N TRP A 148 -8.26 -7.01 6.36
CA TRP A 148 -9.58 -6.38 6.22
C TRP A 148 -10.73 -7.41 6.22
N GLY A 149 -10.44 -8.69 6.37
CA GLY A 149 -11.42 -9.77 6.31
C GLY A 149 -11.94 -10.08 4.91
N HIS A 150 -11.20 -9.69 3.87
CA HIS A 150 -11.62 -9.86 2.48
C HIS A 150 -11.11 -11.19 1.90
N SER A 151 -11.99 -11.86 1.12
CA SER A 151 -11.70 -13.13 0.45
C SER A 151 -12.35 -13.23 -0.94
N ALA A 152 -12.61 -12.11 -1.60
CA ALA A 152 -13.22 -12.08 -2.92
C ALA A 152 -12.23 -12.53 -4.03
N SER A 153 -12.73 -12.71 -5.27
CA SER A 153 -11.93 -13.15 -6.40
C SER A 153 -10.79 -12.18 -6.73
N ALA A 154 -9.65 -12.71 -7.17
CA ALA A 154 -8.60 -11.92 -7.81
C ALA A 154 -9.09 -11.35 -9.13
N VAL A 155 -8.40 -10.32 -9.60
CA VAL A 155 -8.63 -9.68 -10.90
C VAL A 155 -7.41 -9.88 -11.77
N THR A 156 -7.62 -10.24 -13.01
CA THR A 156 -6.57 -10.46 -14.01
C THR A 156 -6.31 -9.20 -14.84
N GLU A 157 -5.10 -9.09 -15.37
CA GLU A 157 -4.74 -8.05 -16.32
C GLU A 157 -5.65 -8.05 -17.56
N ALA A 158 -6.04 -9.24 -18.03
CA ALA A 158 -6.92 -9.40 -19.18
C ALA A 158 -8.33 -8.82 -18.93
N GLU A 159 -8.87 -8.99 -17.72
CA GLU A 159 -10.16 -8.39 -17.32
C GLU A 159 -10.08 -6.88 -17.28
N VAL A 160 -9.01 -6.32 -16.71
CA VAL A 160 -8.79 -4.86 -16.69
C VAL A 160 -8.67 -4.32 -18.10
N LYS A 161 -7.88 -4.97 -18.97
CA LYS A 161 -7.74 -4.59 -20.38
C LYS A 161 -9.07 -4.61 -21.12
N ALA A 162 -9.88 -5.63 -20.89
CA ALA A 162 -11.22 -5.72 -21.47
C ALA A 162 -12.12 -4.57 -20.98
N ALA A 163 -12.13 -4.30 -19.67
CA ALA A 163 -12.88 -3.19 -19.09
C ALA A 163 -12.40 -1.83 -19.63
N ARG A 164 -11.09 -1.62 -19.75
CA ARG A 164 -10.51 -0.39 -20.33
C ARG A 164 -10.96 -0.16 -21.77
N ASN A 165 -11.02 -1.21 -22.59
CA ASN A 165 -11.48 -1.11 -23.97
C ASN A 165 -12.98 -0.85 -24.03
N ASP A 166 -13.79 -1.55 -23.23
CA ASP A 166 -15.24 -1.38 -23.14
C ASP A 166 -15.65 0.03 -22.72
N THR A 167 -14.86 0.64 -21.83
CA THR A 167 -15.12 2.00 -21.32
C THR A 167 -14.32 3.09 -22.05
N SER A 168 -13.77 2.82 -23.21
CA SER A 168 -12.94 3.79 -23.95
C SER A 168 -13.69 5.07 -24.30
N SER A 169 -14.99 5.01 -24.59
CA SER A 169 -15.84 6.17 -24.82
C SER A 169 -16.15 6.98 -23.56
N HIS A 170 -15.89 6.40 -22.38
CA HIS A 170 -16.10 7.03 -21.08
C HIS A 170 -14.81 7.67 -20.51
N ALA A 171 -13.68 7.45 -21.19
CA ALA A 171 -12.38 7.95 -20.75
C ALA A 171 -12.40 9.45 -20.44
N GLY A 172 -11.91 9.81 -19.25
CA GLY A 172 -11.88 11.19 -18.78
C GLY A 172 -13.18 11.70 -18.16
N THR A 173 -14.24 10.88 -18.12
CA THR A 173 -15.51 11.23 -17.48
C THR A 173 -15.73 10.31 -16.26
N PRO A 174 -15.79 10.86 -15.05
CA PRO A 174 -16.06 10.04 -13.86
C PRO A 174 -17.44 9.37 -13.93
N TRP A 175 -17.50 8.11 -13.51
CA TRP A 175 -18.75 7.39 -13.34
C TRP A 175 -19.60 8.03 -12.24
N ASN A 176 -20.91 7.87 -12.33
CA ASN A 176 -21.82 8.07 -11.22
C ASN A 176 -22.34 6.72 -10.70
N ALA A 177 -22.86 6.71 -9.48
CA ALA A 177 -23.33 5.48 -8.85
C ALA A 177 -24.51 4.86 -9.61
N GLU A 178 -25.42 5.67 -10.17
CA GLU A 178 -26.59 5.19 -10.89
C GLU A 178 -26.22 4.37 -12.13
N ASP A 179 -25.26 4.84 -12.92
CA ASP A 179 -24.79 4.12 -14.12
C ASP A 179 -23.98 2.88 -13.76
N LEU A 180 -23.18 2.94 -12.69
CA LEU A 180 -22.47 1.77 -12.21
C LEU A 180 -23.39 0.68 -11.66
N LEU A 181 -24.54 1.04 -11.08
CA LEU A 181 -25.52 0.06 -10.60
C LEU A 181 -26.18 -0.72 -11.76
N LYS A 182 -26.17 -0.19 -12.97
CA LYS A 182 -26.63 -0.90 -14.18
C LYS A 182 -25.62 -1.93 -14.69
N VAL A 183 -24.36 -1.85 -14.24
CA VAL A 183 -23.32 -2.83 -14.59
C VAL A 183 -23.57 -4.12 -13.80
N PRO A 184 -23.74 -5.29 -14.48
CA PRO A 184 -24.01 -6.56 -13.81
C PRO A 184 -22.81 -7.00 -12.95
N VAL A 185 -23.10 -7.45 -11.73
CA VAL A 185 -22.10 -8.02 -10.81
C VAL A 185 -22.47 -9.44 -10.35
N ASP A 186 -23.60 -9.95 -10.82
CA ASP A 186 -24.07 -11.28 -10.49
C ASP A 186 -23.34 -12.34 -11.32
N LYS A 187 -23.37 -13.58 -10.83
CA LYS A 187 -22.72 -14.73 -11.48
C LYS A 187 -23.33 -15.06 -12.82
#